data_9089148bd06d64e3019f528001251054
#
_entry.id   9089148bd06d64e3019f528001251054
#
_cell.length_a   1.000
_cell.length_b   1.000
_cell.length_c   1.000
_cell.angle_alpha   90.00
_cell.angle_beta   90.00
_cell.angle_gamma   90.00
#
_symmetry.space_group_name_H-M   'P 1'
#
loop_
_entity.id
_entity.type
_entity.pdbx_description
1 polymer ?
#
loop_
_entity_poly.entity_id
_entity_poly.type
_entity_poly.pdbx_seq_one_letter_code
_entity_poly.pdbx_strand_id
1 'polypeptide(L)'
;MFEEYKICPYTGLRPFTEDESIYFKGRDEHIEQATKQLEKNKFIMLTGASGDGKSSLVYAGIVPNAKAGFLKATFSNWAVADFRPERKPLGNLSEAVASQLGISADTVRTELGYGFSALVDIYKASSLYYDTRGTEWLESDERSRNEKKRKAANLIILADQFEEFFTNPENFQKGIPSQEAMSVTNLLLETARIA
;
A
#
# COMPACT_ATOMS: atom_id res chain seq x y z
N MET A 1 24.94 -13.78 29.01
CA MET A 1 25.43 -12.41 28.68
C MET A 1 24.39 -11.87 27.69
N PHE A 2 23.44 -11.02 28.17
CA PHE A 2 22.47 -10.41 27.29
C PHE A 2 23.18 -9.23 26.61
N GLU A 3 23.34 -9.27 25.29
CA GLU A 3 23.75 -8.08 24.54
C GLU A 3 22.65 -7.04 24.70
N GLU A 4 22.94 -5.96 25.42
CA GLU A 4 22.11 -4.77 25.42
C GLU A 4 22.15 -4.19 24.00
N TYR A 5 21.15 -4.50 23.18
CA TYR A 5 20.92 -3.79 21.93
C TYR A 5 20.66 -2.33 22.29
N LYS A 6 21.67 -1.50 22.17
CA LYS A 6 21.52 -0.03 22.23
C LYS A 6 20.70 0.41 21.02
N ILE A 7 19.40 0.48 21.18
CA ILE A 7 18.50 0.99 20.15
C ILE A 7 18.80 2.49 20.01
N CYS A 8 19.39 2.86 18.87
CA CYS A 8 19.61 4.25 18.53
C CYS A 8 18.30 4.84 17.96
N PRO A 9 17.65 5.80 18.64
CA PRO A 9 16.42 6.41 18.16
C PRO A 9 16.63 7.35 16.96
N TYR A 10 17.87 7.57 16.55
CA TYR A 10 18.23 8.42 15.42
C TYR A 10 18.57 7.56 14.21
N THR A 11 17.71 7.55 13.21
CA THR A 11 17.85 6.73 12.01
C THR A 11 18.81 7.31 10.94
N GLY A 12 19.29 8.52 11.17
CA GLY A 12 20.10 9.24 10.17
C GLY A 12 19.27 9.64 8.95
N LEU A 13 19.75 9.30 7.76
CA LEU A 13 19.08 9.66 6.50
C LEU A 13 18.00 8.63 6.05
N ARG A 14 17.93 7.46 6.68
CA ARG A 14 16.89 6.50 6.34
C ARG A 14 15.57 6.83 7.03
N PRO A 15 14.43 6.45 6.45
CA PRO A 15 13.16 6.59 7.15
C PRO A 15 13.08 5.67 8.37
N PHE A 16 12.24 6.03 9.34
CA PHE A 16 11.79 5.11 10.39
C PHE A 16 10.99 3.98 9.76
N THR A 17 11.18 2.77 10.29
CA THR A 17 10.40 1.58 9.92
C THR A 17 9.17 1.43 10.82
N GLU A 18 8.30 0.48 10.47
CA GLU A 18 7.13 0.14 11.28
C GLU A 18 7.50 -0.26 12.72
N ASP A 19 8.54 -1.09 12.87
CA ASP A 19 9.03 -1.56 14.19
C ASP A 19 9.60 -0.43 15.05
N GLU A 20 10.01 0.68 14.42
CA GLU A 20 10.55 1.86 15.07
C GLU A 20 9.48 2.93 15.37
N SER A 21 8.21 2.64 15.13
CA SER A 21 7.09 3.57 15.33
C SER A 21 7.02 4.17 16.74
N ILE A 22 7.46 3.43 17.76
CA ILE A 22 7.52 3.88 19.15
C ILE A 22 8.48 5.06 19.35
N TYR A 23 9.47 5.23 18.47
CA TYR A 23 10.46 6.32 18.51
C TYR A 23 10.05 7.51 17.63
N PHE A 24 9.09 7.33 16.74
CA PHE A 24 8.61 8.38 15.84
C PHE A 24 7.60 9.27 16.57
N LYS A 25 8.08 10.40 17.12
CA LYS A 25 7.30 11.32 17.95
C LYS A 25 7.17 12.71 17.33
N GLY A 26 6.15 13.45 17.78
CA GLY A 26 5.94 14.85 17.39
C GLY A 26 5.27 15.04 16.04
N ARG A 27 4.70 14.00 15.46
CA ARG A 27 3.97 14.06 14.19
C ARG A 27 2.54 13.51 14.29
N ASP A 28 2.03 13.40 15.51
CA ASP A 28 0.73 12.78 15.81
C ASP A 28 -0.42 13.47 15.07
N GLU A 29 -0.42 14.81 15.03
CA GLU A 29 -1.43 15.59 14.29
C GLU A 29 -1.39 15.31 12.78
N HIS A 30 -0.20 15.17 12.20
CA HIS A 30 -0.05 14.86 10.78
C HIS A 30 -0.52 13.44 10.48
N ILE A 31 -0.24 12.48 11.37
CA ILE A 31 -0.70 11.09 11.25
C ILE A 31 -2.22 11.05 11.31
N GLU A 32 -2.83 11.71 12.29
CA GLU A 32 -4.27 11.77 12.45
C GLU A 32 -4.95 12.40 11.23
N GLN A 33 -4.40 13.51 10.73
CA GLN A 33 -4.89 14.22 9.57
C GLN A 33 -4.82 13.36 8.30
N ALA A 34 -3.66 12.71 8.07
CA ALA A 34 -3.46 11.81 6.94
C ALA A 34 -4.39 10.59 7.01
N THR A 35 -4.55 9.98 8.19
CA THR A 35 -5.44 8.84 8.41
C THR A 35 -6.91 9.20 8.13
N LYS A 36 -7.39 10.35 8.62
CA LYS A 36 -8.74 10.85 8.34
C LYS A 36 -8.97 11.11 6.85
N GLN A 37 -7.99 11.68 6.15
CA GLN A 37 -8.08 11.94 4.72
C GLN A 37 -8.07 10.62 3.91
N LEU A 38 -7.25 9.66 4.30
CA LEU A 38 -7.21 8.35 3.67
C LEU A 38 -8.53 7.59 3.87
N GLU A 39 -9.10 7.63 5.07
CA GLU A 39 -10.40 7.03 5.37
C GLU A 39 -11.51 7.59 4.48
N LYS A 40 -11.53 8.91 4.31
CA LYS A 40 -12.54 9.63 3.54
C LYS A 40 -12.40 9.46 2.03
N ASN A 41 -11.18 9.61 1.52
CA ASN A 41 -10.92 9.75 0.09
C ASN A 41 -10.36 8.47 -0.54
N LYS A 42 -10.00 7.46 0.26
CA LYS A 42 -9.30 6.23 -0.18
C LYS A 42 -7.96 6.49 -0.89
N PHE A 43 -7.52 7.73 -0.93
CA PHE A 43 -6.29 8.19 -1.56
C PHE A 43 -5.75 9.41 -0.83
N ILE A 44 -4.44 9.43 -0.61
CA ILE A 44 -3.72 10.62 -0.15
C ILE A 44 -2.41 10.76 -0.93
N MET A 45 -1.98 11.99 -1.14
CA MET A 45 -0.65 12.32 -1.64
C MET A 45 0.08 13.15 -0.59
N LEU A 46 1.21 12.64 -0.12
CA LEU A 46 2.08 13.37 0.81
C LEU A 46 3.15 14.10 0.02
N THR A 47 3.15 15.42 0.11
CA THR A 47 4.13 16.29 -0.55
C THR A 47 4.99 17.03 0.45
N GLY A 48 6.19 17.42 0.06
CA GLY A 48 7.16 18.14 0.90
C GLY A 48 8.58 17.98 0.39
N ALA A 49 9.51 18.76 0.93
CA ALA A 49 10.90 18.68 0.54
C ALA A 49 11.56 17.33 0.88
N SER A 50 12.68 17.02 0.25
CA SER A 50 13.48 15.86 0.63
C SER A 50 13.97 16.04 2.08
N GLY A 51 13.86 14.99 2.88
CA GLY A 51 14.21 15.05 4.30
C GLY A 51 13.07 15.47 5.25
N ASP A 52 11.91 15.91 4.77
CA ASP A 52 10.76 16.29 5.61
C ASP A 52 10.10 15.11 6.37
N GLY A 53 10.64 13.90 6.23
CA GLY A 53 10.18 12.72 6.93
C GLY A 53 8.89 12.11 6.37
N LYS A 54 8.56 12.34 5.08
CA LYS A 54 7.36 11.79 4.43
C LYS A 54 7.29 10.27 4.52
N SER A 55 8.35 9.57 4.14
CA SER A 55 8.41 8.11 4.21
C SER A 55 8.32 7.62 5.67
N SER A 56 8.97 8.30 6.62
CA SER A 56 8.83 7.99 8.06
C SER A 56 7.39 8.19 8.55
N LEU A 57 6.70 9.24 8.09
CA LEU A 57 5.30 9.47 8.42
C LEU A 57 4.41 8.31 7.95
N VAL A 58 4.72 7.73 6.79
CA VAL A 58 3.99 6.55 6.28
C VAL A 58 4.35 5.30 7.05
N TYR A 59 5.65 4.92 7.08
CA TYR A 59 6.08 3.63 7.62
C TYR A 59 5.97 3.54 9.14
N ALA A 60 6.28 4.61 9.87
CA ALA A 60 6.23 4.63 11.34
C ALA A 60 4.99 5.31 11.92
N GLY A 61 4.17 5.95 11.07
CA GLY A 61 2.95 6.62 11.49
C GLY A 61 1.69 5.98 10.91
N ILE A 62 1.40 6.18 9.62
CA ILE A 62 0.12 5.82 9.02
C ILE A 62 -0.09 4.29 9.00
N VAL A 63 0.90 3.52 8.55
CA VAL A 63 0.80 2.04 8.46
C VAL A 63 0.58 1.40 9.83
N PRO A 64 1.37 1.71 10.89
CA PRO A 64 1.10 1.19 12.23
C PRO A 64 -0.27 1.58 12.76
N ASN A 65 -0.73 2.81 12.53
CA ASN A 65 -2.06 3.25 12.94
C ASN A 65 -3.18 2.50 12.22
N ALA A 66 -3.04 2.22 10.92
CA ALA A 66 -3.98 1.40 10.19
C ALA A 66 -4.06 -0.01 10.80
N LYS A 67 -2.92 -0.65 11.03
CA LYS A 67 -2.83 -1.99 11.65
C LYS A 67 -3.33 -2.04 13.10
N ALA A 68 -3.21 -0.93 13.83
CA ALA A 68 -3.76 -0.80 15.19
C ALA A 68 -5.28 -0.51 15.23
N GLY A 69 -5.93 -0.41 14.05
CA GLY A 69 -7.37 -0.22 13.96
C GLY A 69 -7.85 1.23 13.98
N PHE A 70 -6.95 2.20 13.87
CA PHE A 70 -7.32 3.63 13.79
C PHE A 70 -7.79 4.06 12.39
N LEU A 71 -7.59 3.21 11.37
CA LEU A 71 -8.16 3.41 10.03
C LEU A 71 -9.33 2.45 9.83
N LYS A 72 -10.54 2.99 9.71
CA LYS A 72 -11.74 2.19 9.51
C LYS A 72 -11.79 1.60 8.11
N ALA A 73 -12.00 0.28 8.03
CA ALA A 73 -12.09 -0.45 6.78
C ALA A 73 -12.91 -1.73 6.94
N THR A 74 -13.05 -2.50 5.87
CA THR A 74 -13.87 -3.71 5.84
C THR A 74 -13.31 -4.81 6.74
N PHE A 75 -12.00 -4.97 6.77
CA PHE A 75 -11.30 -6.01 7.54
C PHE A 75 -10.44 -5.39 8.64
N SER A 76 -10.09 -6.20 9.64
CA SER A 76 -9.24 -5.74 10.76
C SER A 76 -7.76 -5.72 10.38
N ASN A 77 -7.34 -6.60 9.45
CA ASN A 77 -5.95 -6.71 9.06
C ASN A 77 -5.64 -5.84 7.84
N TRP A 78 -4.36 -5.54 7.67
CA TRP A 78 -3.84 -4.73 6.56
C TRP A 78 -2.63 -5.40 5.92
N ALA A 79 -2.66 -5.51 4.60
CA ALA A 79 -1.53 -5.83 3.75
C ALA A 79 -1.04 -4.53 3.09
N VAL A 80 0.28 -4.39 2.92
CA VAL A 80 0.88 -3.19 2.33
C VAL A 80 1.73 -3.58 1.15
N ALA A 81 1.27 -3.24 -0.06
CA ALA A 81 2.03 -3.37 -1.29
C ALA A 81 2.83 -2.08 -1.51
N ASP A 82 4.09 -2.10 -1.11
CA ASP A 82 5.01 -0.97 -1.18
C ASP A 82 5.90 -1.10 -2.41
N PHE A 83 5.92 -0.08 -3.25
CA PHE A 83 6.76 -0.04 -4.43
C PHE A 83 7.32 1.35 -4.70
N ARG A 84 8.42 1.39 -5.45
CA ARG A 84 8.97 2.61 -6.07
C ARG A 84 8.83 2.52 -7.57
N PRO A 85 8.44 3.61 -8.24
CA PRO A 85 8.31 3.61 -9.70
C PRO A 85 9.59 3.20 -10.41
N GLU A 86 10.72 3.81 -10.05
CA GLU A 86 12.03 3.58 -10.66
C GLU A 86 11.94 3.57 -12.21
N ARG A 87 12.54 2.54 -12.84
CA ARG A 87 12.56 2.38 -14.31
C ARG A 87 11.45 1.51 -14.86
N LYS A 88 10.77 0.73 -13.99
CA LYS A 88 9.77 -0.28 -14.37
C LYS A 88 8.55 -0.21 -13.45
N PRO A 89 7.80 0.90 -13.49
CA PRO A 89 6.76 1.13 -12.50
C PRO A 89 5.67 0.05 -12.49
N LEU A 90 5.29 -0.50 -13.62
CA LEU A 90 4.32 -1.60 -13.69
C LEU A 90 4.88 -2.91 -13.13
N GLY A 91 6.15 -3.21 -13.45
CA GLY A 91 6.84 -4.38 -12.90
C GLY A 91 6.94 -4.31 -11.39
N ASN A 92 7.42 -3.18 -10.86
CA ASN A 92 7.59 -2.97 -9.42
C ASN A 92 6.25 -3.00 -8.67
N LEU A 93 5.20 -2.40 -9.22
CA LEU A 93 3.84 -2.53 -8.69
C LEU A 93 3.37 -3.99 -8.69
N SER A 94 3.60 -4.72 -9.81
CA SER A 94 3.21 -6.12 -9.92
C SER A 94 3.90 -7.00 -8.89
N GLU A 95 5.18 -6.83 -8.66
CA GLU A 95 5.96 -7.55 -7.63
C GLU A 95 5.45 -7.25 -6.22
N ALA A 96 5.21 -5.98 -5.90
CA ALA A 96 4.70 -5.58 -4.60
C ALA A 96 3.31 -6.17 -4.31
N VAL A 97 2.38 -6.10 -5.26
CA VAL A 97 1.03 -6.68 -5.13
C VAL A 97 1.10 -8.20 -5.05
N ALA A 98 1.87 -8.85 -5.91
CA ALA A 98 2.06 -10.29 -5.95
C ALA A 98 2.56 -10.85 -4.60
N SER A 99 3.52 -10.17 -3.99
CA SER A 99 4.07 -10.51 -2.67
C SER A 99 2.98 -10.52 -1.59
N GLN A 100 2.06 -9.55 -1.60
CA GLN A 100 0.98 -9.47 -0.61
C GLN A 100 -0.13 -10.49 -0.86
N LEU A 101 -0.44 -10.75 -2.12
CA LEU A 101 -1.53 -11.67 -2.50
C LEU A 101 -1.09 -13.14 -2.55
N GLY A 102 0.21 -13.43 -2.47
CA GLY A 102 0.75 -14.79 -2.54
C GLY A 102 0.60 -15.44 -3.93
N ILE A 103 0.65 -14.64 -4.99
CA ILE A 103 0.56 -15.08 -6.39
C ILE A 103 1.80 -14.64 -7.18
N SER A 104 1.96 -15.10 -8.43
CA SER A 104 3.14 -14.72 -9.23
C SER A 104 3.05 -13.27 -9.73
N ALA A 105 4.19 -12.59 -9.81
CA ALA A 105 4.27 -11.23 -10.37
C ALA A 105 3.85 -11.19 -11.86
N ASP A 106 4.16 -12.24 -12.62
CA ASP A 106 3.75 -12.36 -14.02
C ASP A 106 2.23 -12.46 -14.16
N THR A 107 1.57 -13.18 -13.25
CA THR A 107 0.11 -13.24 -13.21
C THR A 107 -0.47 -11.84 -12.94
N VAL A 108 0.01 -11.16 -11.90
CA VAL A 108 -0.44 -9.79 -11.58
C VAL A 108 -0.22 -8.86 -12.77
N ARG A 109 0.97 -8.89 -13.37
CA ARG A 109 1.31 -8.04 -14.52
C ARG A 109 0.37 -8.28 -15.71
N THR A 110 0.02 -9.52 -15.98
CA THR A 110 -0.91 -9.89 -17.05
C THR A 110 -2.30 -9.34 -16.76
N GLU A 111 -2.80 -9.58 -15.56
CA GLU A 111 -4.12 -9.11 -15.13
C GLU A 111 -4.23 -7.57 -15.16
N LEU A 112 -3.18 -6.85 -14.72
CA LEU A 112 -3.13 -5.38 -14.76
C LEU A 112 -3.23 -4.82 -16.19
N GLY A 113 -2.94 -5.63 -17.21
CA GLY A 113 -3.10 -5.29 -18.63
C GLY A 113 -4.56 -5.28 -19.11
N TYR A 114 -5.50 -5.88 -18.38
CA TYR A 114 -6.90 -5.98 -18.82
C TYR A 114 -7.73 -4.72 -18.57
N GLY A 115 -7.27 -3.80 -17.76
CA GLY A 115 -7.96 -2.54 -17.53
C GLY A 115 -7.60 -1.86 -16.22
N PHE A 116 -8.09 -0.65 -16.04
CA PHE A 116 -7.72 0.17 -14.88
C PHE A 116 -8.39 -0.26 -13.56
N SER A 117 -9.45 -1.08 -13.62
CA SER A 117 -10.06 -1.71 -12.43
C SER A 117 -9.31 -2.96 -11.95
N ALA A 118 -8.34 -3.46 -12.74
CA ALA A 118 -7.70 -4.76 -12.53
C ALA A 118 -7.07 -4.93 -11.13
N LEU A 119 -6.53 -3.88 -10.53
CA LEU A 119 -6.02 -3.94 -9.14
C LEU A 119 -7.10 -4.34 -8.14
N VAL A 120 -8.29 -3.77 -8.28
CA VAL A 120 -9.44 -4.10 -7.41
C VAL A 120 -9.93 -5.51 -7.71
N ASP A 121 -9.96 -5.91 -8.98
CA ASP A 121 -10.43 -7.23 -9.39
C ASP A 121 -9.50 -8.34 -8.88
N ILE A 122 -8.18 -8.17 -9.02
CA ILE A 122 -7.16 -9.08 -8.49
C ILE A 122 -7.27 -9.20 -6.96
N TYR A 123 -7.41 -8.06 -6.27
CA TYR A 123 -7.58 -8.06 -4.82
C TYR A 123 -8.84 -8.81 -4.40
N LYS A 124 -9.99 -8.55 -5.05
CA LYS A 124 -11.25 -9.24 -4.77
C LYS A 124 -11.21 -10.75 -5.08
N ALA A 125 -10.39 -11.16 -6.04
CA ALA A 125 -10.18 -12.58 -6.37
C ALA A 125 -9.19 -13.28 -5.40
N SER A 126 -8.48 -12.54 -4.56
CA SER A 126 -7.46 -13.08 -3.67
C SER A 126 -8.02 -13.65 -2.37
N SER A 127 -7.17 -14.38 -1.64
CA SER A 127 -7.48 -14.90 -0.30
C SER A 127 -7.61 -13.80 0.77
N LEU A 128 -7.21 -12.57 0.47
CA LEU A 128 -7.33 -11.43 1.38
C LEU A 128 -8.73 -10.81 1.39
N TYR A 129 -9.58 -11.19 0.45
CA TYR A 129 -10.93 -10.63 0.33
C TYR A 129 -12.01 -11.70 0.49
N TYR A 130 -13.13 -11.33 1.07
CA TYR A 130 -14.39 -12.09 0.99
C TYR A 130 -15.58 -11.14 0.97
N ASP A 131 -16.62 -11.53 0.23
CA ASP A 131 -17.90 -10.82 0.24
C ASP A 131 -18.88 -11.55 1.12
N THR A 132 -19.34 -10.91 2.19
CA THR A 132 -20.33 -11.46 3.14
C THR A 132 -21.70 -11.70 2.51
N ARG A 133 -21.97 -11.14 1.34
CA ARG A 133 -23.23 -11.31 0.58
C ARG A 133 -23.10 -12.31 -0.57
N GLY A 134 -21.87 -12.74 -0.86
CA GLY A 134 -21.59 -13.72 -1.91
C GLY A 134 -22.10 -15.12 -1.54
N THR A 135 -22.50 -15.91 -2.54
CA THR A 135 -22.98 -17.29 -2.37
C THR A 135 -21.96 -18.16 -1.65
N GLU A 136 -20.69 -18.05 -2.01
CA GLU A 136 -19.60 -18.79 -1.37
C GLU A 136 -19.51 -18.55 0.15
N TRP A 137 -19.77 -17.33 0.61
CA TRP A 137 -19.81 -17.04 2.03
C TRP A 137 -21.07 -17.61 2.69
N LEU A 138 -22.24 -17.44 2.04
CA LEU A 138 -23.52 -17.87 2.60
C LEU A 138 -23.60 -19.41 2.74
N GLU A 139 -22.99 -20.14 1.82
CA GLU A 139 -22.94 -21.60 1.82
C GLU A 139 -21.78 -22.19 2.65
N SER A 140 -20.82 -21.38 3.08
CA SER A 140 -19.68 -21.82 3.87
C SER A 140 -20.08 -22.22 5.29
N ASP A 141 -19.42 -23.24 5.83
CA ASP A 141 -19.48 -23.60 7.24
C ASP A 141 -18.75 -22.59 8.14
N GLU A 142 -18.97 -22.69 9.45
CA GLU A 142 -18.39 -21.77 10.44
C GLU A 142 -16.84 -21.81 10.45
N ARG A 143 -16.23 -22.99 10.26
CA ARG A 143 -14.79 -23.16 10.23
C ARG A 143 -14.18 -22.42 9.03
N SER A 144 -14.75 -22.61 7.86
CA SER A 144 -14.35 -21.95 6.61
C SER A 144 -14.50 -20.43 6.71
N ARG A 145 -15.60 -19.94 7.29
CA ARG A 145 -15.79 -18.49 7.55
C ARG A 145 -14.73 -17.94 8.49
N ASN A 146 -14.40 -18.64 9.56
CA ASN A 146 -13.37 -18.22 10.51
C ASN A 146 -12.00 -18.21 9.87
N GLU A 147 -11.68 -19.15 8.99
CA GLU A 147 -10.41 -19.16 8.25
C GLU A 147 -10.33 -17.97 7.29
N LYS A 148 -11.38 -17.68 6.51
CA LYS A 148 -11.45 -16.50 5.64
C LYS A 148 -11.29 -15.19 6.43
N LYS A 149 -11.97 -15.05 7.57
CA LYS A 149 -11.84 -13.87 8.44
C LYS A 149 -10.40 -13.65 8.94
N ARG A 150 -9.68 -14.73 9.26
CA ARG A 150 -8.28 -14.62 9.73
C ARG A 150 -7.32 -14.18 8.62
N LYS A 151 -7.56 -14.61 7.38
CA LYS A 151 -6.73 -14.27 6.22
C LYS A 151 -7.08 -12.92 5.62
N ALA A 152 -8.32 -12.47 5.78
CA ALA A 152 -8.80 -11.25 5.18
C ALA A 152 -8.03 -10.02 5.67
N ALA A 153 -7.63 -9.19 4.73
CA ALA A 153 -6.91 -7.96 4.99
C ALA A 153 -7.26 -6.91 3.94
N ASN A 154 -7.41 -5.67 4.35
CA ASN A 154 -7.46 -4.56 3.40
C ASN A 154 -6.10 -4.38 2.77
N LEU A 155 -6.04 -3.90 1.52
CA LEU A 155 -4.80 -3.66 0.81
C LEU A 155 -4.50 -2.17 0.73
N ILE A 156 -3.35 -1.75 1.26
CA ILE A 156 -2.77 -0.43 1.01
C ILE A 156 -1.76 -0.59 -0.12
N ILE A 157 -1.86 0.26 -1.14
CA ILE A 157 -0.83 0.41 -2.16
C ILE A 157 -0.05 1.68 -1.83
N LEU A 158 1.24 1.54 -1.60
CA LEU A 158 2.15 2.62 -1.27
C LEU A 158 3.13 2.83 -2.42
N ALA A 159 3.05 3.99 -3.07
CA ALA A 159 4.03 4.43 -4.05
C ALA A 159 5.01 5.41 -3.38
N ASP A 160 6.16 4.93 -2.92
CA ASP A 160 7.24 5.77 -2.37
C ASP A 160 8.03 6.40 -3.51
N GLN A 161 8.49 7.63 -3.31
CA GLN A 161 9.19 8.43 -4.34
C GLN A 161 8.37 8.61 -5.63
N PHE A 162 7.10 8.96 -5.49
CA PHE A 162 6.17 9.13 -6.62
C PHE A 162 6.70 10.13 -7.68
N GLU A 163 7.55 11.06 -7.29
CA GLU A 163 8.23 11.99 -8.19
C GLU A 163 9.06 11.29 -9.28
N GLU A 164 9.46 10.04 -9.10
CA GLU A 164 10.22 9.28 -10.10
C GLU A 164 9.41 9.01 -11.39
N PHE A 165 8.07 9.08 -11.32
CA PHE A 165 7.25 9.09 -12.53
C PHE A 165 7.54 10.26 -13.47
N PHE A 166 8.08 11.36 -12.92
CA PHE A 166 8.33 12.61 -13.66
C PHE A 166 9.82 12.92 -13.79
N THR A 167 10.66 12.38 -12.94
CA THR A 167 12.09 12.67 -12.90
C THR A 167 12.95 11.59 -13.57
N ASN A 168 12.46 10.36 -13.63
CA ASN A 168 13.16 9.27 -14.29
C ASN A 168 12.98 9.36 -15.82
N PRO A 169 14.07 9.45 -16.62
CA PRO A 169 13.98 9.58 -18.07
C PRO A 169 13.26 8.42 -18.78
N GLU A 170 13.19 7.24 -18.17
CA GLU A 170 12.46 6.11 -18.74
C GLU A 170 10.94 6.26 -18.56
N ASN A 171 10.50 6.97 -17.52
CA ASN A 171 9.12 7.22 -17.24
C ASN A 171 8.58 8.50 -17.90
N PHE A 172 9.45 9.51 -18.11
CA PHE A 172 9.04 10.82 -18.59
C PHE A 172 10.12 11.45 -19.46
N GLN A 173 9.82 11.69 -20.75
CA GLN A 173 10.72 12.31 -21.69
C GLN A 173 10.05 13.46 -22.47
N LYS A 174 10.73 14.59 -22.59
CA LYS A 174 10.26 15.75 -23.37
C LYS A 174 8.82 16.19 -23.05
N GLY A 175 8.44 16.11 -21.78
CA GLY A 175 7.08 16.47 -21.37
C GLY A 175 6.03 15.37 -21.58
N ILE A 176 6.42 14.19 -22.00
CA ILE A 176 5.51 13.06 -22.31
C ILE A 176 5.81 11.89 -21.36
N PRO A 177 4.82 11.42 -20.58
CA PRO A 177 4.99 10.22 -19.78
C PRO A 177 5.05 8.97 -20.67
N SER A 178 5.80 7.95 -20.22
CA SER A 178 5.80 6.65 -20.89
C SER A 178 4.42 5.99 -20.76
N GLN A 179 4.12 5.07 -21.66
CA GLN A 179 2.86 4.31 -21.61
C GLN A 179 2.72 3.54 -20.29
N GLU A 180 3.81 2.98 -19.79
CA GLU A 180 3.84 2.24 -18.52
C GLU A 180 3.55 3.16 -17.32
N ALA A 181 4.18 4.34 -17.27
CA ALA A 181 3.92 5.34 -16.23
C ALA A 181 2.46 5.83 -16.23
N MET A 182 1.90 6.08 -17.41
CA MET A 182 0.48 6.42 -17.55
C MET A 182 -0.44 5.30 -17.09
N SER A 183 -0.15 4.05 -17.48
CA SER A 183 -0.95 2.89 -17.08
C SER A 183 -0.99 2.73 -15.56
N VAL A 184 0.17 2.78 -14.89
CA VAL A 184 0.24 2.68 -13.43
C VAL A 184 -0.50 3.83 -12.76
N THR A 185 -0.32 5.06 -13.22
CA THR A 185 -1.01 6.22 -12.65
C THR A 185 -2.53 6.04 -12.75
N ASN A 186 -3.04 5.61 -13.91
CA ASN A 186 -4.46 5.38 -14.13
C ASN A 186 -5.00 4.22 -13.27
N LEU A 187 -4.22 3.13 -13.11
CA LEU A 187 -4.56 2.02 -12.19
C LEU A 187 -4.73 2.51 -10.75
N LEU A 188 -3.80 3.33 -10.26
CA LEU A 188 -3.86 3.87 -8.90
C LEU A 188 -5.06 4.79 -8.70
N LEU A 189 -5.31 5.71 -9.64
CA LEU A 189 -6.44 6.65 -9.57
C LEU A 189 -7.79 5.93 -9.65
N GLU A 190 -7.91 4.95 -10.55
CA GLU A 190 -9.15 4.18 -10.67
C GLU A 190 -9.38 3.29 -9.46
N THR A 191 -8.33 2.68 -8.92
CA THR A 191 -8.41 1.93 -7.66
C THR A 191 -8.97 2.81 -6.53
N ALA A 192 -8.46 4.04 -6.38
CA ALA A 192 -8.95 4.98 -5.38
C ALA A 192 -10.42 5.39 -5.59
N ARG A 193 -10.87 5.43 -6.85
CA ARG A 193 -12.25 5.81 -7.21
C ARG A 193 -13.27 4.71 -6.90
N ILE A 194 -12.88 3.45 -6.99
CA ILE A 194 -13.79 2.30 -6.81
C ILE A 194 -13.67 1.64 -5.42
N ALA A 195 -12.67 2.02 -4.59
CA ALA A 195 -12.36 1.41 -3.28
C ALA A 195 -13.40 1.72 -2.15
#